data_6023f3e5a16fee2083eb39d7cb621e6f
#
_entry.id   6023f3e5a16fee2083eb39d7cb621e6f
#
_cell.length_a   1.000
_cell.length_b   1.000
_cell.length_c   1.000
_cell.angle_alpha   90.00
_cell.angle_beta   90.00
_cell.angle_gamma   90.00
#
_symmetry.space_group_name_H-M   'P 1'
#
loop_
_entity.id
_entity.type
_entity.pdbx_description
1 polymer ?
#
loop_
_entity_poly.entity_id
_entity_poly.type
_entity_poly.pdbx_seq_one_letter_code
_entity_poly.pdbx_strand_id
1 'polypeptide(L)'
;MVMLKVENLSKKFKDLEVLKDISLEVNQGEVVAIIGPSGSGKSTLLRCLNQFEQITSGKVTICGDDMIVGQGKNEAIYASKQILKKIRLNVGMVFQNFNLFPHLSVLKNITEAPIRVLKKPKEQAQQEARELLKKVGLESKEKSYPCELSGGQQQRVSIARALALNPKIFFLMNQPPLWTQS
;
A
#
# COMPACT_ATOMS: atom_id res chain seq x y z
N MET A 1 13.09 -3.02 15.73
CA MET A 1 11.67 -2.82 16.08
C MET A 1 10.82 -3.47 15.00
N VAL A 2 9.90 -4.36 15.38
CA VAL A 2 9.01 -5.05 14.43
C VAL A 2 7.98 -4.06 13.87
N MET A 3 7.89 -3.97 12.55
CA MET A 3 6.98 -3.08 11.83
C MET A 3 5.75 -3.81 11.28
N LEU A 4 5.94 -5.06 10.85
CA LEU A 4 4.88 -5.95 10.41
C LEU A 4 5.14 -7.33 11.01
N LYS A 5 4.12 -7.92 11.63
CA LYS A 5 4.11 -9.31 12.06
C LYS A 5 2.85 -9.98 11.55
N VAL A 6 3.02 -11.08 10.85
CA VAL A 6 1.95 -11.93 10.32
C VAL A 6 2.14 -13.33 10.89
N GLU A 7 1.10 -13.90 11.48
CA GLU A 7 1.14 -15.21 12.12
C GLU A 7 -0.03 -16.05 11.59
N ASN A 8 0.30 -17.15 10.92
CA ASN A 8 -0.64 -18.18 10.43
C ASN A 8 -1.79 -17.59 9.57
N LEU A 9 -1.49 -16.58 8.74
CA LEU A 9 -2.49 -15.92 7.91
C LEU A 9 -2.95 -16.86 6.81
N SER A 10 -4.27 -17.07 6.75
CA SER A 10 -4.92 -17.81 5.67
C SER A 10 -6.03 -17.00 5.02
N LYS A 11 -6.21 -17.19 3.70
CA LYS A 11 -7.28 -16.57 2.93
C LYS A 11 -7.93 -17.59 2.02
N LYS A 12 -9.26 -17.72 2.17
CA LYS A 12 -10.12 -18.51 1.29
C LYS A 12 -11.07 -17.60 0.50
N PHE A 13 -11.28 -17.92 -0.76
CA PHE A 13 -12.36 -17.39 -1.59
C PHE A 13 -13.31 -18.56 -1.89
N LYS A 14 -14.44 -18.61 -1.21
CA LYS A 14 -15.33 -19.77 -1.21
C LYS A 14 -14.52 -21.03 -0.83
N ASP A 15 -14.44 -21.99 -1.74
CA ASP A 15 -13.74 -23.27 -1.53
C ASP A 15 -12.26 -23.24 -1.91
N LEU A 16 -11.78 -22.14 -2.54
CA LEU A 16 -10.38 -22.00 -2.94
C LEU A 16 -9.56 -21.33 -1.84
N GLU A 17 -8.61 -22.07 -1.27
CA GLU A 17 -7.62 -21.55 -0.34
C GLU A 17 -6.43 -20.96 -1.11
N VAL A 18 -6.33 -19.63 -1.12
CA VAL A 18 -5.29 -18.87 -1.87
C VAL A 18 -4.06 -18.60 -1.03
N LEU A 19 -4.25 -18.34 0.26
CA LEU A 19 -3.15 -18.20 1.23
C LEU A 19 -3.35 -19.26 2.31
N LYS A 20 -2.27 -19.98 2.64
CA LYS A 20 -2.28 -21.04 3.61
C LYS A 20 -1.15 -20.85 4.60
N ASP A 21 -1.52 -20.56 5.86
CA ASP A 21 -0.61 -20.53 7.00
C ASP A 21 0.65 -19.66 6.79
N ILE A 22 0.46 -18.45 6.25
CA ILE A 22 1.56 -17.54 5.95
C ILE A 22 2.00 -16.83 7.22
N SER A 23 3.29 -16.96 7.55
CA SER A 23 3.92 -16.26 8.66
C SER A 23 5.16 -15.51 8.17
N LEU A 24 5.29 -14.25 8.55
CA LEU A 24 6.45 -13.42 8.24
C LEU A 24 6.58 -12.26 9.23
N GLU A 25 7.79 -11.76 9.37
CA GLU A 25 8.09 -10.59 10.18
C GLU A 25 8.99 -9.63 9.40
N VAL A 26 8.73 -8.33 9.54
CA VAL A 26 9.53 -7.28 8.91
C VAL A 26 9.92 -6.26 9.97
N ASN A 27 11.21 -6.02 10.11
CA ASN A 27 11.75 -5.05 11.04
C ASN A 27 11.95 -3.66 10.41
N GLN A 28 12.09 -2.65 11.25
CA GLN A 28 12.38 -1.29 10.78
C GLN A 28 13.70 -1.26 9.99
N GLY A 29 13.65 -0.63 8.80
CA GLY A 29 14.79 -0.55 7.89
C GLY A 29 15.03 -1.81 7.06
N GLU A 30 14.23 -2.86 7.24
CA GLU A 30 14.33 -4.09 6.47
C GLU A 30 13.53 -4.00 5.17
N VAL A 31 14.05 -4.63 4.12
CA VAL A 31 13.38 -4.81 2.82
C VAL A 31 13.13 -6.30 2.61
N VAL A 32 11.87 -6.68 2.48
CA VAL A 32 11.46 -8.07 2.23
C VAL A 32 10.87 -8.19 0.83
N ALA A 33 11.38 -9.09 0.02
CA ALA A 33 10.86 -9.40 -1.31
C ALA A 33 10.04 -10.70 -1.28
N ILE A 34 8.78 -10.62 -1.76
CA ILE A 34 7.90 -11.78 -1.93
C ILE A 34 7.99 -12.24 -3.39
N ILE A 35 8.60 -13.39 -3.61
CA ILE A 35 8.85 -13.96 -4.94
C ILE A 35 8.00 -15.22 -5.13
N GLY A 36 7.59 -15.49 -6.37
CA GLY A 36 6.83 -16.68 -6.73
C GLY A 36 6.11 -16.52 -8.07
N PRO A 37 5.60 -17.60 -8.67
CA PRO A 37 4.90 -17.59 -9.95
C PRO A 37 3.61 -16.73 -9.91
N SER A 38 3.07 -16.41 -11.09
CA SER A 38 1.74 -15.80 -11.19
C SER A 38 0.69 -16.71 -10.55
N GLY A 39 -0.27 -16.11 -9.83
CA GLY A 39 -1.30 -16.88 -9.12
C GLY A 39 -0.91 -17.42 -7.74
N SER A 40 0.36 -17.29 -7.30
CA SER A 40 0.80 -17.81 -5.98
C SER A 40 0.31 -17.02 -4.75
N GLY A 41 -0.62 -16.08 -4.91
CA GLY A 41 -1.22 -15.36 -3.79
C GLY A 41 -0.50 -14.08 -3.35
N LYS A 42 0.65 -13.68 -3.95
CA LYS A 42 1.42 -12.49 -3.53
C LYS A 42 0.58 -11.22 -3.45
N SER A 43 -0.18 -10.94 -4.51
CA SER A 43 -1.06 -9.77 -4.55
C SER A 43 -2.21 -9.87 -3.54
N THR A 44 -2.72 -11.08 -3.31
CA THR A 44 -3.75 -11.35 -2.32
C THR A 44 -3.24 -11.08 -0.91
N LEU A 45 -2.00 -11.49 -0.59
CA LEU A 45 -1.37 -11.20 0.70
C LEU A 45 -1.27 -9.69 0.93
N LEU A 46 -0.72 -8.93 -0.04
CA LEU A 46 -0.62 -7.47 0.09
C LEU A 46 -1.99 -6.79 0.19
N ARG A 47 -3.02 -7.30 -0.50
CA ARG A 47 -4.39 -6.81 -0.37
C ARG A 47 -4.99 -7.09 1.01
N CYS A 48 -4.73 -8.25 1.60
CA CYS A 48 -5.13 -8.57 2.96
C CYS A 48 -4.46 -7.63 3.97
N LEU A 49 -3.16 -7.39 3.86
CA LEU A 49 -2.42 -6.49 4.75
C LEU A 49 -2.87 -5.03 4.62
N ASN A 50 -3.37 -4.62 3.46
CA ASN A 50 -3.95 -3.29 3.22
C ASN A 50 -5.46 -3.19 3.46
N GLN A 51 -6.10 -4.24 3.99
CA GLN A 51 -7.55 -4.27 4.27
C GLN A 51 -8.43 -4.11 3.01
N PHE A 52 -7.92 -4.47 1.82
CA PHE A 52 -8.73 -4.56 0.60
C PHE A 52 -9.40 -5.93 0.43
N GLU A 53 -8.86 -6.95 1.12
CA GLU A 53 -9.44 -8.28 1.20
C GLU A 53 -9.53 -8.70 2.67
N GLN A 54 -10.60 -9.38 3.03
CA GLN A 54 -10.77 -9.89 4.39
C GLN A 54 -9.92 -11.15 4.58
N ILE A 55 -9.25 -11.23 5.73
CA ILE A 55 -8.48 -12.38 6.18
C ILE A 55 -9.45 -13.43 6.71
N THR A 56 -9.25 -14.70 6.34
CA THR A 56 -10.07 -15.81 6.86
C THR A 56 -9.65 -16.20 8.27
N SER A 57 -8.34 -16.35 8.50
CA SER A 57 -7.77 -16.64 9.84
C SER A 57 -6.34 -16.15 9.95
N GLY A 58 -5.83 -16.09 11.18
CA GLY A 58 -4.48 -15.66 11.49
C GLY A 58 -4.44 -14.34 12.23
N LYS A 59 -3.23 -13.89 12.56
CA LYS A 59 -2.98 -12.64 13.29
C LYS A 59 -2.10 -11.71 12.47
N VAL A 60 -2.42 -10.43 12.47
CA VAL A 60 -1.62 -9.38 11.81
C VAL A 60 -1.47 -8.19 12.73
N THR A 61 -0.23 -7.81 12.98
CA THR A 61 0.14 -6.62 13.76
C THR A 61 0.96 -5.69 12.86
N ILE A 62 0.59 -4.42 12.78
CA ILE A 62 1.27 -3.41 11.98
C ILE A 62 1.63 -2.21 12.84
N CYS A 63 2.91 -1.88 12.93
CA CYS A 63 3.44 -0.77 13.74
C CYS A 63 2.99 -0.83 15.22
N GLY A 64 2.86 -2.05 15.77
CA GLY A 64 2.43 -2.30 17.14
C GLY A 64 0.92 -2.31 17.38
N ASP A 65 0.11 -2.07 16.34
CA ASP A 65 -1.35 -2.15 16.42
C ASP A 65 -1.84 -3.49 15.82
N ASP A 66 -2.62 -4.25 16.57
CA ASP A 66 -3.23 -5.49 16.09
C ASP A 66 -4.39 -5.18 15.14
N MET A 67 -4.27 -5.65 13.89
CA MET A 67 -5.32 -5.53 12.88
C MET A 67 -6.44 -6.56 13.12
N ILE A 68 -6.04 -7.76 13.56
CA ILE A 68 -6.92 -8.89 13.89
C ILE A 68 -6.88 -9.10 15.40
N VAL A 69 -8.06 -9.10 16.04
CA VAL A 69 -8.21 -9.21 17.50
C VAL A 69 -8.86 -10.51 17.95
N GLY A 70 -9.30 -11.34 17.00
CA GLY A 70 -9.94 -12.64 17.32
C GLY A 70 -10.26 -13.42 16.07
N GLN A 71 -10.86 -14.60 16.28
CA GLN A 71 -11.30 -15.52 15.24
C GLN A 71 -12.80 -15.80 15.38
N GLY A 72 -13.56 -15.51 14.31
CA GLY A 72 -14.96 -15.92 14.16
C GLY A 72 -15.09 -17.32 13.53
N LYS A 73 -16.31 -17.73 13.22
CA LYS A 73 -16.56 -19.06 12.60
C LYS A 73 -15.89 -19.22 11.24
N ASN A 74 -15.96 -18.20 10.38
CA ASN A 74 -15.49 -18.25 8.98
C ASN A 74 -14.53 -17.12 8.62
N GLU A 75 -14.36 -16.12 9.47
CA GLU A 75 -13.57 -14.92 9.19
C GLU A 75 -12.86 -14.42 10.45
N ALA A 76 -11.73 -13.76 10.26
CA ALA A 76 -11.01 -13.08 11.32
C ALA A 76 -11.83 -11.88 11.86
N ILE A 77 -11.76 -11.63 13.16
CA ILE A 77 -12.39 -10.49 13.82
C ILE A 77 -11.41 -9.32 13.79
N TYR A 78 -11.77 -8.27 13.08
CA TYR A 78 -10.95 -7.06 12.94
C TYR A 78 -11.07 -6.14 14.15
N ALA A 79 -10.01 -5.40 14.40
CA ALA A 79 -9.97 -4.33 15.40
C ALA A 79 -11.00 -3.22 15.09
N SER A 80 -11.17 -2.29 16.02
CA SER A 80 -12.06 -1.15 15.85
C SER A 80 -11.72 -0.29 14.63
N LYS A 81 -12.72 0.40 14.07
CA LYS A 81 -12.53 1.31 12.91
C LYS A 81 -11.43 2.36 13.17
N GLN A 82 -11.25 2.79 14.42
CA GLN A 82 -10.21 3.76 14.79
C GLN A 82 -8.81 3.16 14.66
N ILE A 83 -8.59 1.94 15.16
CA ILE A 83 -7.32 1.22 15.05
C ILE A 83 -7.03 0.92 13.56
N LEU A 84 -8.01 0.41 12.81
CA LEU A 84 -7.85 0.15 11.40
C LEU A 84 -7.50 1.39 10.58
N LYS A 85 -8.09 2.56 10.92
CA LYS A 85 -7.73 3.85 10.32
C LYS A 85 -6.29 4.25 10.65
N LYS A 86 -5.85 4.07 11.91
CA LYS A 86 -4.48 4.32 12.35
C LYS A 86 -3.48 3.46 11.58
N ILE A 87 -3.76 2.16 11.45
CA ILE A 87 -2.96 1.22 10.67
C ILE A 87 -2.84 1.69 9.21
N ARG A 88 -3.96 2.03 8.54
CA ARG A 88 -3.94 2.51 7.14
C ARG A 88 -3.08 3.75 6.94
N LEU A 89 -3.02 4.65 7.91
CA LEU A 89 -2.17 5.85 7.83
C LEU A 89 -0.68 5.55 7.97
N ASN A 90 -0.33 4.42 8.60
CA ASN A 90 1.05 3.97 8.73
C ASN A 90 1.53 3.17 7.50
N VAL A 91 0.65 2.82 6.56
CA VAL A 91 0.97 2.00 5.40
C VAL A 91 0.87 2.82 4.12
N GLY A 92 1.97 2.89 3.38
CA GLY A 92 2.00 3.39 2.00
C GLY A 92 1.87 2.21 1.02
N MET A 93 1.09 2.39 -0.06
CA MET A 93 0.94 1.35 -1.07
C MET A 93 1.04 1.92 -2.48
N VAL A 94 1.81 1.23 -3.32
CA VAL A 94 1.87 1.46 -4.76
C VAL A 94 1.31 0.24 -5.47
N PHE A 95 0.26 0.47 -6.25
CA PHE A 95 -0.41 -0.56 -7.05
C PHE A 95 0.36 -0.85 -8.35
N GLN A 96 0.18 -2.05 -8.87
CA GLN A 96 0.74 -2.49 -10.13
C GLN A 96 0.40 -1.56 -11.32
N ASN A 97 -0.84 -1.07 -11.39
CA ASN A 97 -1.33 -0.15 -12.44
C ASN A 97 -1.25 1.32 -12.02
N PHE A 98 -0.42 1.66 -11.01
CA PHE A 98 -0.22 2.99 -10.43
C PHE A 98 -1.49 3.63 -9.85
N ASN A 99 -2.67 3.39 -10.40
CA ASN A 99 -4.00 3.86 -9.97
C ASN A 99 -4.02 5.37 -9.66
N LEU A 100 -3.38 6.17 -10.52
CA LEU A 100 -3.48 7.62 -10.44
C LEU A 100 -4.89 8.07 -10.80
N PHE A 101 -5.36 9.14 -10.16
CA PHE A 101 -6.64 9.76 -10.51
C PHE A 101 -6.50 10.49 -11.84
N PRO A 102 -7.12 10.01 -12.94
CA PRO A 102 -6.87 10.54 -14.28
C PRO A 102 -7.35 11.97 -14.47
N HIS A 103 -8.35 12.40 -13.70
CA HIS A 103 -8.93 13.74 -13.72
C HIS A 103 -8.22 14.75 -12.81
N LEU A 104 -7.19 14.32 -12.07
CA LEU A 104 -6.38 15.18 -11.22
C LEU A 104 -4.98 15.37 -11.80
N SER A 105 -4.44 16.59 -11.69
CA SER A 105 -3.04 16.83 -12.02
C SER A 105 -2.10 16.03 -11.10
N VAL A 106 -0.83 15.93 -11.48
CA VAL A 106 0.22 15.29 -10.68
C VAL A 106 0.26 15.85 -9.27
N LEU A 107 0.31 17.18 -9.13
CA LEU A 107 0.31 17.84 -7.82
C LEU A 107 -0.93 17.47 -7.00
N LYS A 108 -2.11 17.49 -7.62
CA LYS A 108 -3.37 17.12 -6.93
C LYS A 108 -3.41 15.65 -6.54
N ASN A 109 -2.89 14.75 -7.38
CA ASN A 109 -2.77 13.33 -7.03
C ASN A 109 -1.97 13.12 -5.72
N ILE A 110 -0.94 13.92 -5.48
CA ILE A 110 -0.09 13.81 -4.29
C ILE A 110 -0.74 14.52 -3.09
N THR A 111 -1.40 15.67 -3.30
CA THR A 111 -1.90 16.52 -2.18
C THR A 111 -3.28 16.15 -1.67
N GLU A 112 -4.09 15.42 -2.44
CA GLU A 112 -5.49 15.13 -2.09
C GLU A 112 -5.62 14.41 -0.75
N ALA A 113 -4.84 13.35 -0.50
CA ALA A 113 -4.89 12.62 0.75
C ALA A 113 -4.33 13.43 1.94
N PRO A 114 -3.19 14.10 1.89
CA PRO A 114 -2.74 15.00 2.96
C PRO A 114 -3.78 16.05 3.37
N ILE A 115 -4.44 16.69 2.39
CA ILE A 115 -5.44 17.73 2.67
C ILE A 115 -6.71 17.11 3.27
N ARG A 116 -7.26 16.06 2.64
CA ARG A 116 -8.56 15.51 3.05
C ARG A 116 -8.49 14.62 4.27
N VAL A 117 -7.44 13.81 4.39
CA VAL A 117 -7.32 12.79 5.43
C VAL A 117 -6.56 13.32 6.64
N LEU A 118 -5.38 13.97 6.42
CA LEU A 118 -4.56 14.52 7.49
C LEU A 118 -4.97 15.94 7.88
N LYS A 119 -5.91 16.56 7.12
CA LYS A 119 -6.37 17.94 7.34
C LYS A 119 -5.23 18.98 7.30
N LYS A 120 -4.17 18.69 6.53
CA LYS A 120 -3.07 19.64 6.34
C LYS A 120 -3.54 20.89 5.60
N PRO A 121 -3.02 22.08 5.93
CA PRO A 121 -3.23 23.28 5.12
C PRO A 121 -2.79 23.05 3.67
N LYS A 122 -3.54 23.61 2.73
CA LYS A 122 -3.33 23.38 1.29
C LYS A 122 -1.92 23.80 0.84
N GLU A 123 -1.46 24.95 1.31
CA GLU A 123 -0.15 25.51 0.98
C GLU A 123 0.98 24.58 1.46
N GLN A 124 0.88 24.10 2.70
CA GLN A 124 1.84 23.14 3.26
C GLN A 124 1.85 21.83 2.48
N ALA A 125 0.67 21.27 2.18
CA ALA A 125 0.57 20.02 1.41
C ALA A 125 1.17 20.17 0.00
N GLN A 126 0.99 21.33 -0.64
CA GLN A 126 1.56 21.62 -1.96
C GLN A 126 3.08 21.77 -1.89
N GLN A 127 3.61 22.42 -0.87
CA GLN A 127 5.06 22.55 -0.69
C GLN A 127 5.72 21.18 -0.49
N GLU A 128 5.20 20.37 0.43
CA GLU A 128 5.69 19.00 0.68
C GLU A 128 5.60 18.13 -0.60
N ALA A 129 4.52 18.27 -1.37
CA ALA A 129 4.37 17.56 -2.64
C ALA A 129 5.40 17.96 -3.69
N ARG A 130 5.76 19.26 -3.79
CA ARG A 130 6.84 19.72 -4.68
C ARG A 130 8.20 19.17 -4.27
N GLU A 131 8.48 19.09 -2.97
CA GLU A 131 9.70 18.44 -2.48
C GLU A 131 9.76 16.94 -2.84
N LEU A 132 8.63 16.25 -2.75
CA LEU A 132 8.54 14.86 -3.20
C LEU A 132 8.74 14.74 -4.71
N LEU A 133 8.13 15.63 -5.51
CA LEU A 133 8.32 15.66 -6.97
C LEU A 133 9.79 15.92 -7.33
N LYS A 134 10.48 16.78 -6.61
CA LYS A 134 11.92 17.01 -6.76
C LYS A 134 12.72 15.72 -6.49
N LYS A 135 12.43 15.01 -5.40
CA LYS A 135 13.10 13.75 -5.07
C LYS A 135 12.95 12.67 -6.14
N VAL A 136 11.84 12.70 -6.89
CA VAL A 136 11.59 11.72 -7.97
C VAL A 136 11.88 12.28 -9.38
N GLY A 137 12.44 13.48 -9.51
CA GLY A 137 12.85 14.12 -10.76
C GLY A 137 11.67 14.47 -11.67
N LEU A 138 10.57 14.99 -11.12
CA LEU A 138 9.35 15.34 -11.83
C LEU A 138 8.81 16.75 -11.51
N GLU A 139 9.68 17.69 -11.14
CA GLU A 139 9.30 19.08 -10.78
C GLU A 139 8.54 19.77 -11.91
N SER A 140 8.98 19.58 -13.16
CA SER A 140 8.37 20.20 -14.34
C SER A 140 6.99 19.63 -14.69
N LYS A 141 6.57 18.53 -14.03
CA LYS A 141 5.34 17.81 -14.32
C LYS A 141 4.21 18.08 -13.33
N GLU A 142 4.35 19.01 -12.39
CA GLU A 142 3.34 19.25 -11.33
C GLU A 142 1.93 19.54 -11.88
N LYS A 143 1.82 20.19 -13.05
CA LYS A 143 0.56 20.56 -13.70
C LYS A 143 0.07 19.51 -14.70
N SER A 144 0.92 18.56 -15.10
CA SER A 144 0.56 17.50 -16.06
C SER A 144 -0.49 16.55 -15.47
N TYR A 145 -1.20 15.85 -16.34
CA TYR A 145 -2.17 14.81 -16.03
C TYR A 145 -1.56 13.42 -16.27
N PRO A 146 -2.09 12.35 -15.65
CA PRO A 146 -1.56 11.00 -15.82
C PRO A 146 -1.41 10.54 -17.28
N CYS A 147 -2.34 10.92 -18.17
CA CYS A 147 -2.29 10.58 -19.61
C CYS A 147 -1.11 11.23 -20.36
N GLU A 148 -0.50 12.29 -19.81
CA GLU A 148 0.65 12.98 -20.37
C GLU A 148 1.99 12.43 -19.87
N LEU A 149 1.97 11.37 -19.06
CA LEU A 149 3.13 10.79 -18.42
C LEU A 149 3.47 9.42 -19.01
N SER A 150 4.76 9.14 -19.18
CA SER A 150 5.21 7.77 -19.43
C SER A 150 4.93 6.85 -18.24
N GLY A 151 4.88 5.51 -18.46
CA GLY A 151 4.64 4.55 -17.39
C GLY A 151 5.60 4.70 -16.20
N GLY A 152 6.91 4.92 -16.49
CA GLY A 152 7.89 5.18 -15.43
C GLY A 152 7.66 6.50 -14.67
N GLN A 153 7.14 7.54 -15.34
CA GLN A 153 6.74 8.78 -14.69
C GLN A 153 5.49 8.58 -13.82
N GLN A 154 4.49 7.87 -14.31
CA GLN A 154 3.30 7.52 -13.53
C GLN A 154 3.66 6.70 -12.27
N GLN A 155 4.59 5.75 -12.38
CA GLN A 155 5.11 5.00 -11.24
C GLN A 155 5.74 5.92 -10.21
N ARG A 156 6.62 6.83 -10.62
CA ARG A 156 7.24 7.80 -9.70
C ARG A 156 6.24 8.72 -9.03
N VAL A 157 5.21 9.18 -9.75
CA VAL A 157 4.10 9.95 -9.14
C VAL A 157 3.34 9.12 -8.12
N SER A 158 3.06 7.84 -8.40
CA SER A 158 2.35 6.98 -7.46
C SER A 158 3.18 6.70 -6.19
N ILE A 159 4.50 6.60 -6.32
CA ILE A 159 5.42 6.53 -5.17
C ILE A 159 5.37 7.82 -4.35
N ALA A 160 5.48 8.98 -5.00
CA ALA A 160 5.40 10.29 -4.32
C ALA A 160 4.06 10.45 -3.59
N ARG A 161 2.95 10.05 -4.22
CA ARG A 161 1.61 10.05 -3.59
C ARG A 161 1.56 9.20 -2.34
N ALA A 162 2.12 7.99 -2.39
CA ALA A 162 2.13 7.11 -1.23
C ALA A 162 3.01 7.65 -0.10
N LEU A 163 4.14 8.29 -0.41
CA LEU A 163 5.03 8.92 0.56
C LEU A 163 4.44 10.19 1.20
N ALA A 164 3.51 10.86 0.54
CA ALA A 164 2.91 12.12 1.03
C ALA A 164 2.16 11.98 2.37
N LEU A 165 1.73 10.77 2.73
CA LEU A 165 1.14 10.44 4.03
C LEU A 165 2.18 10.11 5.10
N ASN A 166 3.49 10.14 4.76
CA ASN A 166 4.61 9.77 5.64
C ASN A 166 4.43 8.39 6.31
N PRO A 167 4.21 7.32 5.52
CA PRO A 167 3.95 5.99 6.05
C PRO A 167 5.20 5.43 6.72
N LYS A 168 4.99 4.55 7.71
CA LYS A 168 6.07 3.83 8.43
C LYS A 168 6.48 2.54 7.74
N ILE A 169 5.58 1.94 6.96
CA ILE A 169 5.83 0.75 6.15
C ILE A 169 5.32 0.97 4.72
N PHE A 170 6.00 0.40 3.74
CA PHE A 170 5.70 0.63 2.33
C PHE A 170 5.54 -0.69 1.58
N PHE A 171 4.40 -0.86 0.90
CA PHE A 171 4.12 -2.02 0.07
C PHE A 171 4.17 -1.67 -1.41
N LEU A 172 4.97 -2.41 -2.17
CA LEU A 172 5.11 -2.26 -3.61
C LEU A 172 4.56 -3.50 -4.31
N MET A 173 3.57 -3.31 -5.18
CA MET A 173 3.11 -4.35 -6.10
C MET A 173 3.75 -4.12 -7.46
N ASN A 174 4.82 -4.88 -7.76
CA ASN A 174 5.49 -4.78 -9.06
C ASN A 174 4.91 -5.78 -10.06
N GLN A 175 4.84 -5.39 -11.34
CA GLN A 175 4.72 -6.35 -12.44
C GLN A 175 6.06 -7.09 -12.59
N PRO A 176 6.04 -8.40 -12.85
CA PRO A 176 7.24 -9.02 -13.40
C PRO A 176 7.57 -8.31 -14.70
N PRO A 177 8.86 -8.06 -15.00
CA PRO A 177 9.26 -7.48 -16.26
C PRO A 177 8.75 -8.33 -17.41
N LEU A 178 8.32 -7.69 -18.51
CA LEU A 178 7.67 -8.34 -19.67
C LEU A 178 8.48 -9.48 -20.28
N TRP A 179 9.78 -9.55 -20.03
CA TRP A 179 10.68 -10.62 -20.52
C TRP A 179 10.56 -11.95 -19.75
N THR A 180 9.79 -12.00 -18.66
CA THR A 180 9.54 -13.27 -17.92
C THR A 180 8.25 -13.96 -18.36
N GLN A 181 7.57 -13.47 -19.42
CA GLN A 181 6.32 -14.03 -19.94
C GLN A 181 6.51 -14.82 -21.24
N SER A 182 7.72 -15.27 -21.55
CA SER A 182 8.01 -16.16 -22.69
C SER A 182 7.97 -17.63 -22.27
#